data_cb757f6eb24c5506eaf064b284f26bc6
#
_entry.id   cb757f6eb24c5506eaf064b284f26bc6
#
_cell.length_a   1.000
_cell.length_b   1.000
_cell.length_c   1.000
_cell.angle_alpha   90.00
_cell.angle_beta   90.00
_cell.angle_gamma   90.00
#
_symmetry.space_group_name_H-M   'P 1'
#
loop_
_entity.id
_entity.type
_entity.pdbx_description
1 polymer ?
#
loop_
_entity_poly.entity_id
_entity_poly.type
_entity_poly.pdbx_seq_one_letter_code
_entity_poly.pdbx_strand_id
1 'polypeptide(L)'
;GLNPLKRHSAGIACYYTGPKPALHKWPVKEFFGSYVAPRRIEGIPQGNHYDLSVNHNPVVNNTNGSVVGYKYFNFDYTYGKNNLQLLINVVPAGIDATIDVWVNSPYVSRGGVKIGSMSLNSSMKQVKTELKTGVTALKEMRGKKALFFVMKSSTAERSLCEIHDFVFVGK
;
A
#
# COMPACT_ATOMS: atom_id res chain seq x y z
N GLY A 1 -7.14 -16.93 -2.34
CA GLY A 1 -6.38 -15.72 -2.04
C GLY A 1 -5.00 -15.69 -2.68
N LEU A 2 -4.45 -14.51 -2.77
CA LEU A 2 -3.13 -14.31 -3.35
C LEU A 2 -2.03 -14.87 -2.45
N ASN A 3 -0.91 -15.28 -3.08
CA ASN A 3 0.25 -15.76 -2.34
C ASN A 3 1.09 -14.57 -1.84
N PRO A 4 1.18 -14.33 -0.53
CA PRO A 4 1.94 -13.19 0.00
C PRO A 4 3.44 -13.29 -0.27
N LEU A 5 3.97 -14.48 -0.51
CA LEU A 5 5.39 -14.69 -0.82
C LEU A 5 5.76 -14.34 -2.27
N LYS A 6 4.78 -13.99 -3.10
CA LYS A 6 5.00 -13.44 -4.44
C LYS A 6 4.95 -11.92 -4.39
N ARG A 7 5.72 -11.27 -5.26
CA ARG A 7 5.66 -9.81 -5.40
C ARG A 7 4.37 -9.38 -6.08
N HIS A 8 3.71 -8.39 -5.51
CA HIS A 8 2.47 -7.85 -6.04
C HIS A 8 2.59 -6.34 -6.25
N SER A 9 2.05 -5.87 -7.36
CA SER A 9 1.89 -4.43 -7.59
C SER A 9 0.86 -3.86 -6.62
N ALA A 10 1.11 -2.66 -6.11
CA ALA A 10 0.16 -1.96 -5.27
C ALA A 10 -1.17 -1.68 -5.99
N GLY A 11 -1.14 -1.59 -7.31
CA GLY A 11 -2.31 -1.31 -8.13
C GLY A 11 -3.40 -2.38 -8.13
N ILE A 12 -3.15 -3.56 -7.56
CA ILE A 12 -4.20 -4.56 -7.37
C ILE A 12 -5.12 -4.24 -6.17
N ALA A 13 -4.96 -3.08 -5.56
CA ALA A 13 -5.81 -2.65 -4.44
C ALA A 13 -7.29 -2.69 -4.79
N CYS A 14 -8.10 -3.20 -3.88
CA CYS A 14 -9.55 -3.31 -4.02
C CYS A 14 -10.30 -2.23 -3.24
N TYR A 15 -9.62 -1.56 -2.33
CA TYR A 15 -10.17 -0.51 -1.50
C TYR A 15 -9.09 0.54 -1.26
N TYR A 16 -9.44 1.79 -1.47
CA TYR A 16 -8.54 2.89 -1.16
C TYR A 16 -9.35 4.15 -0.88
N THR A 17 -8.95 4.86 0.17
CA THR A 17 -9.60 6.08 0.61
C THR A 17 -8.61 6.96 1.37
N GLY A 18 -9.05 8.11 1.75
CA GLY A 18 -8.31 9.05 2.58
C GLY A 18 -9.22 9.71 3.59
N PRO A 19 -8.75 10.74 4.26
CA PRO A 19 -9.56 11.48 5.25
C PRO A 19 -10.80 12.11 4.63
N LYS A 20 -10.76 12.37 3.33
CA LYS A 20 -11.94 12.76 2.53
C LYS A 20 -12.20 11.64 1.53
N PRO A 21 -13.47 11.32 1.23
CA PRO A 21 -13.78 10.32 0.22
C PRO A 21 -13.13 10.67 -1.12
N ALA A 22 -12.53 9.67 -1.75
CA ALA A 22 -11.95 9.84 -3.06
C ALA A 22 -13.05 10.11 -4.08
N LEU A 23 -12.84 11.12 -4.90
CA LEU A 23 -13.71 11.40 -6.03
C LEU A 23 -13.12 10.67 -7.24
N HIS A 24 -13.78 9.62 -7.68
CA HIS A 24 -13.32 8.82 -8.83
C HIS A 24 -13.59 9.53 -10.15
N LYS A 25 -13.34 10.82 -10.16
CA LYS A 25 -13.42 11.64 -11.35
C LYS A 25 -12.06 11.84 -11.97
N TRP A 26 -12.03 11.90 -13.22
CA TRP A 26 -10.90 12.29 -14.02
C TRP A 26 -11.08 13.77 -14.43
N PRO A 27 -10.11 14.65 -14.25
CA PRO A 27 -8.68 14.43 -14.02
C PRO A 27 -8.29 14.14 -12.57
N VAL A 28 -7.15 13.50 -12.45
CA VAL A 28 -6.56 13.01 -11.20
C VAL A 28 -6.47 14.08 -10.10
N LYS A 29 -6.21 15.32 -10.46
CA LYS A 29 -6.09 16.44 -9.51
C LYS A 29 -7.35 16.69 -8.67
N GLU A 30 -8.48 16.09 -9.03
CA GLU A 30 -9.72 16.21 -8.28
C GLU A 30 -9.89 15.14 -7.19
N PHE A 31 -8.99 14.18 -7.11
CA PHE A 31 -9.05 13.16 -6.07
C PHE A 31 -8.59 13.68 -4.71
N PHE A 32 -9.25 13.21 -3.66
CA PHE A 32 -9.00 13.60 -2.27
C PHE A 32 -8.61 12.40 -1.40
N GLY A 33 -7.84 11.54 -1.86
CA GLY A 33 -7.41 10.37 -1.11
C GLY A 33 -6.61 9.45 -2.00
N SER A 34 -6.19 8.33 -1.47
CA SER A 34 -5.44 7.34 -2.23
C SER A 34 -6.21 6.86 -3.43
N TYR A 35 -5.53 6.62 -4.52
CA TYR A 35 -6.09 6.00 -5.71
C TYR A 35 -4.98 5.34 -6.53
N VAL A 36 -5.38 4.41 -7.39
CA VAL A 36 -4.46 3.76 -8.32
C VAL A 36 -4.24 4.68 -9.51
N ALA A 37 -3.01 5.15 -9.69
CA ALA A 37 -2.68 6.04 -10.80
C ALA A 37 -2.52 5.24 -12.10
N PRO A 38 -3.09 5.68 -13.21
CA PRO A 38 -2.76 5.10 -14.49
C PRO A 38 -1.31 5.42 -14.85
N ARG A 39 -0.58 4.42 -15.32
CA ARG A 39 0.77 4.61 -15.82
C ARG A 39 0.71 5.16 -17.24
N ARG A 40 1.44 6.25 -17.47
CA ARG A 40 1.56 6.81 -18.81
C ARG A 40 2.38 5.87 -19.70
N ILE A 41 1.88 5.62 -20.90
CA ILE A 41 2.57 4.84 -21.91
C ILE A 41 3.24 5.82 -22.87
N GLU A 42 4.57 5.78 -22.94
CA GLU A 42 5.34 6.64 -23.82
C GLU A 42 5.24 6.17 -25.27
N GLY A 43 5.35 7.13 -26.21
CA GLY A 43 5.40 6.84 -27.64
C GLY A 43 4.07 6.54 -28.30
N ILE A 44 2.96 6.56 -27.57
CA ILE A 44 1.62 6.38 -28.13
C ILE A 44 1.07 7.75 -28.56
N PRO A 45 0.58 7.89 -29.81
CA PRO A 45 -0.07 9.11 -30.26
C PRO A 45 -1.30 9.45 -29.42
N GLN A 46 -1.79 10.67 -29.56
CA GLN A 46 -2.89 11.20 -28.76
C GLN A 46 -4.08 10.28 -28.56
N GLY A 47 -4.65 10.32 -27.36
CA GLY A 47 -5.87 9.64 -27.00
C GLY A 47 -5.66 8.70 -25.81
N ASN A 48 -4.90 7.65 -25.98
CA ASN A 48 -4.68 6.63 -24.95
C ASN A 48 -3.20 6.57 -24.56
N HIS A 49 -2.77 7.56 -23.79
CA HIS A 49 -1.40 7.61 -23.28
C HIS A 49 -1.21 6.85 -21.97
N TYR A 50 -2.25 6.23 -21.43
CA TYR A 50 -2.22 5.63 -20.12
C TYR A 50 -2.43 4.12 -20.19
N ASP A 51 -1.62 3.42 -19.43
CA ASP A 51 -1.84 2.01 -19.16
C ASP A 51 -2.95 1.91 -18.11
N LEU A 52 -4.08 1.36 -18.49
CA LEU A 52 -5.22 1.14 -17.61
C LEU A 52 -5.14 -0.17 -16.85
N SER A 53 -4.05 -0.93 -17.01
CA SER A 53 -3.81 -2.14 -16.23
C SER A 53 -3.46 -1.78 -14.79
N VAL A 54 -4.40 -1.97 -13.89
CA VAL A 54 -4.21 -1.72 -12.46
C VAL A 54 -3.14 -2.61 -11.82
N ASN A 55 -2.80 -3.72 -12.47
CA ASN A 55 -1.84 -4.69 -11.92
C ASN A 55 -0.39 -4.17 -11.91
N HIS A 56 -0.11 -3.08 -12.59
CA HIS A 56 1.24 -2.51 -12.67
C HIS A 56 1.32 -1.05 -12.26
N ASN A 57 0.23 -0.50 -11.76
CA ASN A 57 0.14 0.92 -11.43
C ASN A 57 0.42 1.15 -9.94
N PRO A 58 1.06 2.28 -9.59
CA PRO A 58 1.24 2.63 -8.18
C PRO A 58 -0.05 3.15 -7.56
N VAL A 59 -0.12 3.06 -6.24
CA VAL A 59 -1.13 3.78 -5.46
C VAL A 59 -0.51 5.12 -5.03
N VAL A 60 -1.17 6.19 -5.38
CA VAL A 60 -0.68 7.56 -5.17
C VAL A 60 -1.65 8.35 -4.29
N ASN A 61 -1.23 9.57 -3.93
CA ASN A 61 -2.01 10.48 -3.10
C ASN A 61 -2.34 9.91 -1.72
N ASN A 62 -1.36 9.24 -1.12
CA ASN A 62 -1.48 8.68 0.21
C ASN A 62 -1.27 9.77 1.25
N THR A 63 -2.35 10.33 1.76
CA THR A 63 -2.33 11.43 2.74
C THR A 63 -2.51 10.87 4.16
N ASN A 64 -2.42 11.73 5.16
CA ASN A 64 -2.71 11.33 6.54
C ASN A 64 -4.13 10.76 6.65
N GLY A 65 -4.24 9.53 7.16
CA GLY A 65 -5.50 8.80 7.28
C GLY A 65 -5.89 7.98 6.05
N SER A 66 -5.10 8.01 4.99
CA SER A 66 -5.35 7.16 3.82
C SER A 66 -5.27 5.68 4.16
N VAL A 67 -6.16 4.90 3.58
CA VAL A 67 -6.21 3.44 3.72
C VAL A 67 -6.21 2.82 2.33
N VAL A 68 -5.33 1.84 2.14
CA VAL A 68 -5.25 1.03 0.92
C VAL A 68 -5.47 -0.41 1.31
N GLY A 69 -6.42 -1.09 0.70
CA GLY A 69 -6.81 -2.44 1.06
C GLY A 69 -6.79 -3.43 -0.08
N TYR A 70 -6.45 -4.65 0.26
CA TYR A 70 -6.39 -5.80 -0.63
C TYR A 70 -7.34 -6.86 -0.10
N LYS A 71 -8.21 -7.39 -0.97
CA LYS A 71 -9.30 -8.23 -0.49
C LYS A 71 -8.79 -9.43 0.28
N TYR A 72 -7.98 -10.28 -0.37
CA TYR A 72 -7.55 -11.46 0.35
C TYR A 72 -6.18 -11.93 -0.11
N PHE A 73 -5.29 -12.07 0.88
CA PHE A 73 -4.07 -12.86 0.79
C PHE A 73 -4.28 -14.17 1.55
N ASN A 74 -3.72 -15.26 1.06
CA ASN A 74 -3.78 -16.55 1.73
C ASN A 74 -2.55 -16.72 2.63
N PHE A 75 -2.74 -16.50 3.92
CA PHE A 75 -1.65 -16.59 4.89
C PHE A 75 -1.32 -18.03 5.33
N ASP A 76 -1.93 -19.03 4.72
CA ASP A 76 -1.41 -20.40 4.85
C ASP A 76 0.02 -20.50 4.29
N TYR A 77 0.37 -19.68 3.30
CA TYR A 77 1.71 -19.65 2.73
C TYR A 77 2.77 -19.12 3.70
N THR A 78 2.39 -18.31 4.67
CA THR A 78 3.30 -17.73 5.66
C THR A 78 3.18 -18.39 7.04
N TYR A 79 2.17 -19.21 7.25
CA TYR A 79 1.96 -19.91 8.51
C TYR A 79 3.18 -20.78 8.86
N GLY A 80 3.63 -20.67 10.12
CA GLY A 80 4.76 -21.43 10.64
C GLY A 80 6.14 -20.96 10.18
N LYS A 81 6.22 -19.96 9.31
CA LYS A 81 7.51 -19.45 8.84
C LYS A 81 8.15 -18.50 9.85
N ASN A 82 9.48 -18.52 9.86
CA ASN A 82 10.30 -17.67 10.71
C ASN A 82 10.81 -16.43 9.96
N ASN A 83 11.23 -15.42 10.70
CA ASN A 83 11.80 -14.20 10.14
C ASN A 83 10.91 -13.53 9.09
N LEU A 84 9.60 -13.57 9.33
CA LEU A 84 8.63 -12.98 8.42
C LEU A 84 8.78 -11.47 8.39
N GLN A 85 8.96 -10.93 7.20
CA GLN A 85 9.05 -9.49 6.94
C GLN A 85 8.17 -9.12 5.76
N LEU A 86 7.69 -7.88 5.76
CA LEU A 86 7.10 -7.24 4.59
C LEU A 86 8.13 -6.27 4.02
N LEU A 87 8.38 -6.38 2.73
CA LEU A 87 9.21 -5.44 1.96
C LEU A 87 8.28 -4.68 1.02
N ILE A 88 8.34 -3.36 1.08
CA ILE A 88 7.47 -2.49 0.27
C ILE A 88 8.31 -1.44 -0.44
N ASN A 89 8.11 -1.27 -1.74
CA ASN A 89 8.74 -0.22 -2.52
C ASN A 89 7.85 1.01 -2.59
N VAL A 90 8.37 2.13 -2.16
CA VAL A 90 7.67 3.41 -2.13
C VAL A 90 8.52 4.50 -2.75
N VAL A 91 7.89 5.60 -3.15
CA VAL A 91 8.56 6.87 -3.42
C VAL A 91 8.15 7.83 -2.30
N PRO A 92 9.05 8.14 -1.35
CA PRO A 92 8.74 9.07 -0.27
C PRO A 92 8.58 10.50 -0.81
N ALA A 93 7.84 11.32 -0.07
CA ALA A 93 7.68 12.74 -0.39
C ALA A 93 8.53 13.67 0.47
N GLY A 94 9.47 13.12 1.26
CA GLY A 94 10.31 13.91 2.16
C GLY A 94 9.56 14.45 3.38
N ILE A 95 8.62 13.67 3.90
CA ILE A 95 7.75 14.05 5.02
C ILE A 95 7.80 12.93 6.06
N ASP A 96 7.84 13.30 7.34
CA ASP A 96 7.74 12.35 8.43
C ASP A 96 6.35 11.72 8.47
N ALA A 97 6.30 10.40 8.39
CA ALA A 97 5.07 9.64 8.32
C ALA A 97 5.28 8.19 8.73
N THR A 98 4.19 7.45 8.88
CA THR A 98 4.22 6.01 9.07
C THR A 98 3.27 5.33 8.10
N ILE A 99 3.62 4.10 7.73
CA ILE A 99 2.75 3.15 7.03
C ILE A 99 2.52 1.99 7.99
N ASP A 100 1.31 1.90 8.51
CA ASP A 100 0.91 0.80 9.39
C ASP A 100 0.32 -0.32 8.55
N VAL A 101 0.64 -1.57 8.90
CA VAL A 101 0.19 -2.77 8.20
C VAL A 101 -0.82 -3.50 9.07
N TRP A 102 -2.01 -3.72 8.51
CA TRP A 102 -3.13 -4.34 9.21
C TRP A 102 -3.66 -5.54 8.44
N VAL A 103 -4.21 -6.51 9.15
CA VAL A 103 -4.97 -7.63 8.57
C VAL A 103 -6.38 -7.68 9.14
N ASN A 104 -7.30 -8.26 8.41
CA ASN A 104 -8.75 -8.35 8.65
C ASN A 104 -9.49 -7.02 8.46
N SER A 105 -9.04 -5.97 9.11
CA SER A 105 -9.64 -4.63 9.07
C SER A 105 -8.58 -3.60 9.44
N PRO A 106 -8.69 -2.35 8.97
CA PRO A 106 -7.84 -1.28 9.45
C PRO A 106 -8.29 -0.70 10.80
N TYR A 107 -9.31 -1.31 11.43
CA TYR A 107 -9.88 -0.84 12.70
C TYR A 107 -9.94 -1.96 13.74
N VAL A 108 -9.42 -1.69 14.92
CA VAL A 108 -9.49 -2.64 16.05
C VAL A 108 -10.93 -3.04 16.36
N SER A 109 -11.85 -2.08 16.33
CA SER A 109 -13.27 -2.30 16.60
C SER A 109 -13.96 -3.25 15.62
N ARG A 110 -13.32 -3.54 14.48
CA ARG A 110 -13.83 -4.46 13.45
C ARG A 110 -12.96 -5.68 13.27
N GLY A 111 -12.21 -6.06 14.30
CA GLY A 111 -11.37 -7.24 14.30
C GLY A 111 -10.02 -7.04 13.60
N GLY A 112 -9.62 -5.79 13.36
CA GLY A 112 -8.32 -5.50 12.75
C GLY A 112 -7.17 -5.79 13.71
N VAL A 113 -6.09 -6.33 13.14
CA VAL A 113 -4.84 -6.59 13.85
C VAL A 113 -3.71 -5.88 13.12
N LYS A 114 -3.02 -4.99 13.82
CA LYS A 114 -1.82 -4.33 13.31
C LYS A 114 -0.65 -5.31 13.43
N ILE A 115 -0.02 -5.62 12.30
CA ILE A 115 1.07 -6.60 12.25
C ILE A 115 2.44 -6.00 12.02
N GLY A 116 2.52 -4.72 11.67
CA GLY A 116 3.79 -4.03 11.45
C GLY A 116 3.61 -2.55 11.22
N SER A 117 4.73 -1.84 11.18
CA SER A 117 4.76 -0.41 10.90
C SER A 117 6.10 -0.03 10.28
N MET A 118 6.07 0.86 9.31
CA MET A 118 7.26 1.38 8.64
C MET A 118 7.28 2.90 8.75
N SER A 119 8.46 3.47 8.96
CA SER A 119 8.63 4.91 9.09
C SER A 119 9.17 5.53 7.81
N LEU A 120 8.59 6.65 7.44
CA LEU A 120 9.11 7.60 6.46
C LEU A 120 9.64 8.81 7.22
N ASN A 121 10.71 9.41 6.74
CA ASN A 121 11.25 10.63 7.35
C ASN A 121 11.60 11.68 6.30
N SER A 122 11.76 12.91 6.77
CA SER A 122 12.01 14.06 5.91
C SER A 122 13.38 14.04 5.22
N SER A 123 14.31 13.22 5.70
CA SER A 123 15.64 13.09 5.10
C SER A 123 15.69 12.08 3.95
N MET A 124 14.66 11.29 3.75
CA MET A 124 14.60 10.33 2.67
C MET A 124 14.53 11.01 1.31
N LYS A 125 15.35 10.53 0.37
CA LYS A 125 15.30 11.00 -1.01
C LYS A 125 13.97 10.60 -1.65
N GLN A 126 13.46 11.46 -2.52
CA GLN A 126 12.19 11.24 -3.23
C GLN A 126 12.40 10.36 -4.45
N VAL A 127 12.94 9.18 -4.22
CA VAL A 127 13.21 8.15 -5.21
C VAL A 127 12.70 6.82 -4.69
N LYS A 128 12.52 5.84 -5.58
CA LYS A 128 12.06 4.50 -5.19
C LYS A 128 12.95 3.91 -4.11
N THR A 129 12.36 3.63 -2.96
CA THR A 129 13.02 3.20 -1.75
C THR A 129 12.33 1.97 -1.18
N GLU A 130 13.09 0.96 -0.79
CA GLU A 130 12.53 -0.20 -0.11
C GLU A 130 12.45 0.06 1.39
N LEU A 131 11.25 -0.12 1.94
CA LEU A 131 10.99 -0.14 3.37
C LEU A 131 10.71 -1.57 3.80
N LYS A 132 10.99 -1.89 5.06
CA LYS A 132 10.71 -3.21 5.60
C LYS A 132 10.22 -3.15 7.04
N THR A 133 9.41 -4.12 7.41
CA THR A 133 8.97 -4.33 8.80
C THR A 133 8.82 -5.80 9.08
N GLY A 134 9.13 -6.21 10.33
CA GLY A 134 8.79 -7.54 10.80
C GLY A 134 7.29 -7.70 10.91
N VAL A 135 6.80 -8.86 10.51
CA VAL A 135 5.37 -9.22 10.55
C VAL A 135 5.20 -10.60 11.18
N THR A 136 5.86 -10.80 12.31
CA THR A 136 5.94 -12.11 12.98
C THR A 136 4.59 -12.69 13.39
N ALA A 137 3.59 -11.85 13.61
CA ALA A 137 2.23 -12.30 13.91
C ALA A 137 1.65 -13.22 12.83
N LEU A 138 2.10 -13.09 11.59
CA LEU A 138 1.63 -13.95 10.49
C LEU A 138 2.06 -15.40 10.64
N LYS A 139 3.06 -15.70 11.46
CA LYS A 139 3.49 -17.08 11.73
C LYS A 139 2.35 -17.94 12.27
N GLU A 140 1.44 -17.36 13.02
CA GLU A 140 0.34 -18.05 13.68
C GLU A 140 -1.01 -17.78 13.01
N MET A 141 -1.03 -17.09 11.88
CA MET A 141 -2.26 -16.78 11.16
C MET A 141 -2.43 -17.70 9.96
N ARG A 142 -3.66 -18.16 9.76
CA ARG A 142 -4.03 -19.04 8.66
C ARG A 142 -5.20 -18.46 7.87
N GLY A 143 -5.31 -18.94 6.64
CA GLY A 143 -6.44 -18.65 5.79
C GLY A 143 -6.37 -17.31 5.09
N LYS A 144 -7.45 -16.98 4.41
CA LYS A 144 -7.59 -15.75 3.63
C LYS A 144 -7.92 -14.59 4.55
N LYS A 145 -7.13 -13.52 4.46
CA LYS A 145 -7.34 -12.30 5.23
C LYS A 145 -7.13 -11.09 4.34
N ALA A 146 -7.93 -10.06 4.58
CA ALA A 146 -7.71 -8.77 3.96
C ALA A 146 -6.43 -8.13 4.54
N LEU A 147 -5.70 -7.41 3.69
CA LEU A 147 -4.48 -6.69 4.04
C LEU A 147 -4.71 -5.21 3.81
N PHE A 148 -4.25 -4.38 4.76
CA PHE A 148 -4.41 -2.92 4.66
C PHE A 148 -3.10 -2.21 4.98
N PHE A 149 -2.84 -1.13 4.23
CA PHE A 149 -1.82 -0.13 4.56
C PHE A 149 -2.54 1.13 5.00
N VAL A 150 -2.16 1.65 6.16
CA VAL A 150 -2.75 2.87 6.73
C VAL A 150 -1.64 3.90 6.89
N MET A 151 -1.77 5.03 6.21
CA MET A 151 -0.80 6.11 6.25
C MET A 151 -1.16 7.12 7.32
N LYS A 152 -0.16 7.56 8.08
CA LYS A 152 -0.33 8.56 9.14
C LYS A 152 0.81 9.57 9.11
N SER A 153 0.46 10.83 9.33
CA SER A 153 1.42 11.90 9.55
C SER A 153 0.78 12.97 10.42
N SER A 154 1.54 13.52 11.36
CA SER A 154 1.10 14.63 12.20
C SER A 154 1.33 16.00 11.56
N THR A 155 2.05 16.09 10.45
CA THR A 155 2.62 17.33 9.95
C THR A 155 2.16 17.77 8.57
N ALA A 156 1.49 16.91 7.80
CA ALA A 156 1.23 17.22 6.40
C ALA A 156 -0.17 16.81 5.94
N GLU A 157 -0.77 17.72 5.14
CA GLU A 157 -2.05 17.51 4.47
C GLU A 157 -1.88 17.21 2.98
N ARG A 158 -0.75 16.62 2.60
CA ARG A 158 -0.43 16.27 1.22
C ARG A 158 0.05 14.82 1.12
N SER A 159 0.30 14.35 -0.08
CA SER A 159 0.79 12.99 -0.29
C SER A 159 2.09 12.75 0.47
N LEU A 160 2.13 11.64 1.20
CA LEU A 160 3.26 11.21 2.03
C LEU A 160 4.19 10.29 1.26
N CYS A 161 3.65 9.54 0.31
CA CYS A 161 4.39 8.61 -0.54
C CYS A 161 3.53 8.08 -1.69
N GLU A 162 4.21 7.46 -2.66
CA GLU A 162 3.60 6.56 -3.63
C GLU A 162 3.97 5.13 -3.24
N ILE A 163 3.04 4.19 -3.36
CA ILE A 163 3.30 2.77 -3.10
C ILE A 163 3.32 2.03 -4.43
N HIS A 164 4.42 1.34 -4.72
CA HIS A 164 4.62 0.70 -6.00
C HIS A 164 4.36 -0.80 -5.97
N ASP A 165 5.01 -1.53 -5.08
CA ASP A 165 4.88 -2.98 -4.98
C ASP A 165 5.33 -3.47 -3.60
N PHE A 166 5.02 -4.72 -3.31
CA PHE A 166 5.39 -5.33 -2.03
C PHE A 166 5.49 -6.86 -2.13
N VAL A 167 6.20 -7.44 -1.18
CA VAL A 167 6.35 -8.88 -1.04
C VAL A 167 6.59 -9.24 0.43
N PHE A 168 6.05 -10.35 0.86
CA PHE A 168 6.39 -10.94 2.15
C PHE A 168 7.51 -11.96 1.95
N VAL A 169 8.44 -11.99 2.89
CA VAL A 169 9.54 -12.96 2.90
C VAL A 169 9.62 -13.64 4.26
N GLY A 170 10.08 -14.89 4.27
CA GLY A 170 10.25 -15.68 5.48
C GLY A 170 10.87 -17.03 5.17
N LYS A 171 11.27 -17.71 6.21
CA LYS A 171 11.94 -19.01 6.09
C LYS A 171 11.13 -20.14 6.66
#